data_4830eaea0c65f5031563d72b8f9d943d
#
_entry.id   4830eaea0c65f5031563d72b8f9d943d
#
_cell.length_a   1.000
_cell.length_b   1.000
_cell.length_c   1.000
_cell.angle_alpha   90.00
_cell.angle_beta   90.00
_cell.angle_gamma   90.00
#
_symmetry.space_group_name_H-M   'P 1'
#
loop_
_entity.id
_entity.type
_entity.pdbx_description
1 polymer ?
#
loop_
_entity_poly.entity_id
_entity_poly.type
_entity_poly.pdbx_seq_one_letter_code
_entity_poly.pdbx_strand_id
1 'polypeptide(L)'
;IEMNIQEDIFMPVIHGNMTLVDSVDLYSTFPIIGEEELTIKYKDYVSDVVTQKFYVYSVPNKEFANEKTSTYILEFCSEELLMSKSIRYSKSYQKLLASDIVADAFSRLKSDKKISIAKTVGLQNYISTYLSPFEVISSMTSRSISAKNEKGSFLFYENSSGFYYESIETLIQKPAIKYYIGDASIKSNVGRMFVIKNYRYESPANKLNNMLTGTHGVKIKTLDLLNRKMTEDNSYD
;
A
#
# COMPACT_ATOMS: atom_id res chain seq x y z
N ILE A 1 5.22 26.07 1.08
CA ILE A 1 4.98 24.71 0.54
C ILE A 1 5.22 23.73 1.67
N GLU A 2 4.24 22.90 1.97
CA GLU A 2 4.36 21.74 2.83
C GLU A 2 4.01 20.51 1.99
N MET A 3 4.80 19.45 2.11
CA MET A 3 4.63 18.26 1.30
C MET A 3 4.79 17.00 2.17
N ASN A 4 3.87 16.09 2.04
CA ASN A 4 3.90 14.79 2.68
C ASN A 4 3.81 13.69 1.60
N ILE A 5 4.79 12.80 1.57
CA ILE A 5 4.79 11.58 0.74
C ILE A 5 4.69 10.40 1.68
N GLN A 6 3.76 9.49 1.43
CA GLN A 6 3.48 8.35 2.29
C GLN A 6 3.73 7.05 1.54
N GLU A 7 4.64 6.25 2.06
CA GLU A 7 4.86 4.85 1.69
C GLU A 7 4.25 3.99 2.80
N ASP A 8 3.19 3.25 2.50
CA ASP A 8 2.47 2.42 3.47
C ASP A 8 2.35 0.99 2.92
N ILE A 9 2.79 0.01 3.70
CA ILE A 9 2.71 -1.40 3.33
C ILE A 9 1.26 -1.93 3.20
N PHE A 10 0.28 -1.21 3.74
CA PHE A 10 -1.14 -1.55 3.64
C PHE A 10 -1.85 -0.83 2.49
N MET A 11 -1.15 0.08 1.79
CA MET A 11 -1.67 0.80 0.64
C MET A 11 -1.00 0.33 -0.66
N PRO A 12 -1.77 0.16 -1.74
CA PRO A 12 -1.22 -0.41 -2.98
C PRO A 12 -0.26 0.52 -3.71
N VAL A 13 -0.28 1.81 -3.44
CA VAL A 13 0.54 2.82 -4.12
C VAL A 13 1.05 3.89 -3.17
N ILE A 14 2.14 4.54 -3.55
CA ILE A 14 2.61 5.76 -2.90
C ILE A 14 1.59 6.87 -3.18
N HIS A 15 1.24 7.61 -2.14
CA HIS A 15 0.34 8.75 -2.22
C HIS A 15 0.85 9.88 -1.33
N GLY A 16 0.29 11.05 -1.52
CA GLY A 16 0.67 12.19 -0.69
C GLY A 16 -0.19 13.40 -0.91
N ASN A 17 0.13 14.43 -0.17
CA ASN A 17 -0.47 15.74 -0.33
C ASN A 17 0.58 16.84 -0.31
N MET A 18 0.27 17.92 -0.97
CA MET A 18 1.10 19.11 -1.02
C MET A 18 0.25 20.36 -0.86
N THR A 19 0.56 21.16 0.15
CA THR A 19 -0.07 22.47 0.35
C THR A 19 0.73 23.54 -0.41
N LEU A 20 0.06 24.24 -1.31
CA LEU A 20 0.62 25.32 -2.10
C LEU A 20 0.01 26.65 -1.69
N VAL A 21 0.87 27.66 -1.64
CA VAL A 21 0.47 29.06 -1.52
C VAL A 21 0.72 29.71 -2.88
N ASP A 22 -0.35 30.13 -3.52
CA ASP A 22 -0.37 30.65 -4.88
C ASP A 22 -0.67 32.16 -4.85
N SER A 23 0.30 32.97 -5.30
CA SER A 23 0.20 34.43 -5.40
C SER A 23 0.08 34.91 -6.83
N VAL A 24 0.11 34.02 -7.82
CA VAL A 24 0.04 34.34 -9.25
C VAL A 24 -1.24 33.85 -9.92
N ASP A 25 -2.13 33.27 -9.09
CA ASP A 25 -3.40 32.65 -9.53
C ASP A 25 -3.20 31.58 -10.61
N LEU A 26 -2.25 30.69 -10.34
CA LEU A 26 -1.92 29.58 -11.22
C LEU A 26 -3.15 28.71 -11.50
N TYR A 27 -3.94 28.44 -10.45
CA TYR A 27 -5.13 27.61 -10.53
C TYR A 27 -6.18 28.15 -11.52
N SER A 28 -6.35 29.46 -11.62
CA SER A 28 -7.30 30.05 -12.57
C SER A 28 -6.72 30.16 -13.98
N THR A 29 -5.41 30.33 -14.10
CA THR A 29 -4.73 30.44 -15.38
C THR A 29 -4.52 29.08 -16.03
N PHE A 30 -4.18 28.08 -15.23
CA PHE A 30 -4.03 26.68 -15.64
C PHE A 30 -4.86 25.79 -14.69
N PRO A 31 -6.15 25.62 -14.99
CA PRO A 31 -7.04 24.88 -14.11
C PRO A 31 -6.52 23.46 -13.90
N ILE A 32 -6.25 23.13 -12.64
CA ILE A 32 -5.87 21.77 -12.24
C ILE A 32 -7.15 20.96 -12.18
N ILE A 33 -7.30 20.01 -13.09
CA ILE A 33 -8.52 19.18 -13.25
C ILE A 33 -8.35 17.76 -12.68
N GLY A 34 -7.10 17.40 -12.29
CA GLY A 34 -6.78 16.08 -11.77
C GLY A 34 -6.41 15.12 -12.90
N GLU A 35 -5.23 15.20 -13.40
CA GLU A 35 -4.53 14.30 -14.34
C GLU A 35 -3.11 14.86 -14.59
N GLU A 36 -2.76 15.94 -13.91
CA GLU A 36 -1.48 16.61 -14.09
C GLU A 36 -0.34 15.78 -13.55
N GLU A 37 0.71 15.63 -14.36
CA GLU A 37 1.96 15.01 -13.92
C GLU A 37 2.68 15.93 -12.94
N LEU A 38 2.98 15.38 -11.77
CA LEU A 38 3.76 16.06 -10.72
C LEU A 38 5.11 15.37 -10.56
N THR A 39 6.18 16.01 -11.02
CA THR A 39 7.53 15.51 -10.81
C THR A 39 8.12 16.12 -9.55
N ILE A 40 8.38 15.28 -8.54
CA ILE A 40 8.98 15.67 -7.28
C ILE A 40 10.44 15.23 -7.24
N LYS A 41 11.33 16.19 -6.96
CA LYS A 41 12.75 15.93 -6.73
C LYS A 41 13.09 16.30 -5.30
N TYR A 42 13.54 15.34 -4.54
CA TYR A 42 13.96 15.55 -3.17
C TYR A 42 15.26 14.82 -2.85
N LYS A 43 15.92 15.26 -1.82
CA LYS A 43 17.15 14.67 -1.32
C LYS A 43 17.10 14.64 0.19
N ASP A 44 17.40 13.50 0.75
CA ASP A 44 17.69 13.39 2.17
C ASP A 44 19.19 13.65 2.45
N TYR A 45 19.58 13.50 3.72
CA TYR A 45 20.96 13.80 4.12
C TYR A 45 21.96 12.71 3.69
N VAL A 46 21.51 11.54 3.29
CA VAL A 46 22.33 10.33 3.08
C VAL A 46 22.24 9.83 1.65
N SER A 47 21.10 10.01 0.99
CA SER A 47 20.84 9.49 -0.35
C SER A 47 21.13 10.48 -1.44
N ASP A 48 21.26 9.97 -2.65
CA ASP A 48 21.26 10.78 -3.88
C ASP A 48 19.89 11.44 -4.11
N VAL A 49 19.82 12.36 -5.06
CA VAL A 49 18.56 13.00 -5.46
C VAL A 49 17.59 11.94 -5.97
N VAL A 50 16.48 11.81 -5.29
CA VAL A 50 15.37 10.96 -5.72
C VAL A 50 14.44 11.79 -6.58
N THR A 51 14.08 11.27 -7.75
CA THR A 51 13.09 11.86 -8.65
C THR A 51 11.94 10.89 -8.78
N GLN A 52 10.74 11.32 -8.38
CA GLN A 52 9.52 10.51 -8.49
C GLN A 52 8.46 11.29 -9.26
N LYS A 53 7.69 10.54 -10.06
CA LYS A 53 6.56 11.04 -10.82
C LYS A 53 5.27 10.57 -10.17
N PHE A 54 4.37 11.51 -10.00
CA PHE A 54 3.04 11.31 -9.46
C PHE A 54 2.01 11.98 -10.37
N TYR A 55 0.75 11.69 -10.10
CA TYR A 55 -0.38 12.35 -10.76
C TYR A 55 -1.30 12.95 -9.71
N VAL A 56 -1.68 14.21 -9.93
CA VAL A 56 -2.70 14.87 -9.12
C VAL A 56 -4.04 14.23 -9.43
N TYR A 57 -4.79 13.86 -8.40
CA TYR A 57 -6.12 13.29 -8.57
C TYR A 57 -7.23 14.07 -7.86
N SER A 58 -6.87 14.98 -6.97
CA SER A 58 -7.84 15.78 -6.21
C SER A 58 -7.24 17.10 -5.74
N VAL A 59 -8.09 18.12 -5.70
CA VAL A 59 -7.85 19.41 -5.06
C VAL A 59 -8.98 19.66 -4.07
N PRO A 60 -8.93 19.08 -2.86
CA PRO A 60 -10.07 19.07 -1.95
C PRO A 60 -10.45 20.45 -1.40
N ASN A 61 -9.47 21.34 -1.22
CA ASN A 61 -9.68 22.66 -0.64
C ASN A 61 -8.93 23.73 -1.40
N LYS A 62 -9.61 24.85 -1.64
CA LYS A 62 -9.00 26.11 -2.07
C LYS A 62 -9.53 27.22 -1.17
N GLU A 63 -8.63 27.89 -0.48
CA GLU A 63 -8.95 29.01 0.41
C GLU A 63 -8.25 30.26 -0.06
N PHE A 64 -8.93 31.40 0.02
CA PHE A 64 -8.32 32.69 -0.26
C PHE A 64 -7.80 33.29 1.05
N ALA A 65 -6.49 33.41 1.16
CA ALA A 65 -5.84 34.08 2.29
C ALA A 65 -6.05 35.60 2.24
N ASN A 66 -6.10 36.16 1.02
CA ASN A 66 -6.44 37.56 0.71
C ASN A 66 -6.82 37.67 -0.78
N GLU A 67 -7.11 38.90 -1.27
CA GLU A 67 -7.54 39.14 -2.66
C GLU A 67 -6.53 38.65 -3.73
N LYS A 68 -5.26 38.45 -3.38
CA LYS A 68 -4.19 38.09 -4.32
C LYS A 68 -3.52 36.76 -4.03
N THR A 69 -3.89 36.09 -2.94
CA THR A 69 -3.20 34.87 -2.52
C THR A 69 -4.21 33.79 -2.17
N SER A 70 -4.12 32.66 -2.83
CA SER A 70 -4.89 31.47 -2.50
C SER A 70 -3.98 30.36 -1.96
N THR A 71 -4.54 29.55 -1.08
CA THR A 71 -3.90 28.33 -0.58
C THR A 71 -4.76 27.14 -0.98
N TYR A 72 -4.15 26.11 -1.52
CA TYR A 72 -4.84 24.89 -1.87
C TYR A 72 -3.99 23.66 -1.64
N ILE A 73 -4.66 22.54 -1.49
CA ILE A 73 -4.04 21.24 -1.26
C ILE A 73 -4.15 20.44 -2.56
N LEU A 74 -3.03 19.91 -3.03
CA LEU A 74 -2.99 18.92 -4.10
C LEU A 74 -2.85 17.55 -3.48
N GLU A 75 -3.74 16.64 -3.78
CA GLU A 75 -3.59 15.21 -3.48
C GLU A 75 -3.08 14.48 -4.71
N PHE A 76 -2.05 13.68 -4.53
CA PHE A 76 -1.38 12.98 -5.62
C PHE A 76 -1.10 11.53 -5.27
N CYS A 77 -0.97 10.71 -6.30
CA CYS A 77 -0.65 9.29 -6.18
C CYS A 77 0.22 8.81 -7.34
N SER A 78 0.73 7.60 -7.22
CA SER A 78 1.41 6.93 -8.34
C SER A 78 0.44 6.67 -9.48
N GLU A 79 0.91 6.78 -10.73
CA GLU A 79 0.15 6.63 -11.96
C GLU A 79 -0.64 5.31 -12.01
N GLU A 80 -0.08 4.25 -11.46
CA GLU A 80 -0.65 2.91 -11.48
C GLU A 80 -2.01 2.83 -10.79
N LEU A 81 -2.31 3.73 -9.85
CA LEU A 81 -3.64 3.79 -9.26
C LEU A 81 -4.68 4.26 -10.28
N LEU A 82 -4.37 5.31 -11.02
CA LEU A 82 -5.26 5.85 -12.07
C LEU A 82 -5.42 4.84 -13.20
N MET A 83 -4.31 4.25 -13.66
CA MET A 83 -4.34 3.18 -14.65
C MET A 83 -5.19 1.99 -14.19
N SER A 84 -5.03 1.55 -12.95
CA SER A 84 -5.82 0.45 -12.39
C SER A 84 -7.31 0.78 -12.38
N LYS A 85 -7.69 2.01 -12.05
CA LYS A 85 -9.09 2.45 -12.02
C LYS A 85 -9.71 2.55 -13.41
N SER A 86 -8.93 2.87 -14.43
CA SER A 86 -9.39 2.97 -15.82
C SER A 86 -9.57 1.60 -16.51
N ILE A 87 -8.86 0.56 -16.04
CA ILE A 87 -8.90 -0.78 -16.63
C ILE A 87 -9.90 -1.65 -15.89
N ARG A 88 -10.80 -2.27 -16.65
CA ARG A 88 -11.72 -3.29 -16.14
C ARG A 88 -11.69 -4.51 -17.06
N TYR A 89 -11.59 -5.70 -16.48
CA TYR A 89 -11.55 -6.92 -17.27
C TYR A 89 -12.23 -8.11 -16.59
N SER A 90 -12.65 -9.05 -17.43
CA SER A 90 -13.17 -10.34 -17.00
C SER A 90 -12.28 -11.44 -17.55
N LYS A 91 -11.78 -12.32 -16.68
CA LYS A 91 -10.92 -13.44 -17.06
C LYS A 91 -11.11 -14.61 -16.10
N SER A 92 -11.15 -15.80 -16.64
CA SER A 92 -11.12 -17.04 -15.86
C SER A 92 -9.68 -17.53 -15.73
N TYR A 93 -9.29 -17.81 -14.50
CA TYR A 93 -8.02 -18.42 -14.14
C TYR A 93 -8.30 -19.82 -13.59
N GLN A 94 -7.71 -20.83 -14.19
CA GLN A 94 -7.94 -22.22 -13.80
C GLN A 94 -6.63 -22.89 -13.43
N LYS A 95 -6.55 -23.45 -12.24
CA LYS A 95 -5.37 -24.17 -11.73
C LYS A 95 -4.07 -23.37 -11.83
N LEU A 96 -4.13 -22.07 -11.48
CA LEU A 96 -2.97 -21.19 -11.44
C LEU A 96 -2.59 -20.86 -9.99
N LEU A 97 -1.33 -20.55 -9.76
CA LEU A 97 -0.88 -20.01 -8.48
C LEU A 97 -1.39 -18.56 -8.32
N ALA A 98 -1.65 -18.14 -7.09
CA ALA A 98 -2.04 -16.75 -6.82
C ALA A 98 -0.96 -15.76 -7.30
N SER A 99 0.33 -16.09 -7.15
CA SER A 99 1.45 -15.32 -7.70
C SER A 99 1.38 -15.10 -9.22
N ASP A 100 0.93 -16.11 -9.98
CA ASP A 100 0.82 -15.99 -11.43
C ASP A 100 -0.37 -15.12 -11.84
N ILE A 101 -1.47 -15.19 -11.07
CA ILE A 101 -2.64 -14.34 -11.25
C ILE A 101 -2.28 -12.87 -10.97
N VAL A 102 -1.51 -12.62 -9.91
CA VAL A 102 -1.00 -11.28 -9.57
C VAL A 102 -0.09 -10.74 -10.67
N ALA A 103 0.81 -11.57 -11.20
CA ALA A 103 1.69 -11.18 -12.31
C ALA A 103 0.89 -10.80 -13.57
N ASP A 104 -0.13 -11.58 -13.94
CA ASP A 104 -1.01 -11.27 -15.07
C ASP A 104 -1.81 -9.97 -14.82
N ALA A 105 -2.36 -9.80 -13.62
CA ALA A 105 -3.11 -8.60 -13.28
C ALA A 105 -2.22 -7.34 -13.32
N PHE A 106 -1.02 -7.40 -12.76
CA PHE A 106 -0.08 -6.28 -12.78
C PHE A 106 0.41 -5.95 -14.20
N SER A 107 0.67 -6.95 -15.04
CA SER A 107 1.12 -6.73 -16.41
C SER A 107 0.13 -5.91 -17.25
N ARG A 108 -1.16 -5.91 -16.89
CA ARG A 108 -2.20 -5.13 -17.58
C ARG A 108 -2.08 -3.63 -17.34
N LEU A 109 -1.42 -3.22 -16.27
CA LEU A 109 -1.13 -1.81 -16.00
C LEU A 109 -0.12 -1.23 -16.98
N LYS A 110 0.71 -2.08 -17.61
CA LYS A 110 1.83 -1.64 -18.48
C LYS A 110 2.77 -0.65 -17.77
N SER A 111 2.90 -0.79 -16.45
CA SER A 111 3.80 0.05 -15.65
C SER A 111 5.26 -0.25 -15.98
N ASP A 112 6.08 0.78 -16.04
CA ASP A 112 7.54 0.67 -16.18
C ASP A 112 8.23 0.29 -14.87
N LYS A 113 7.50 0.33 -13.75
CA LYS A 113 8.04 -0.02 -12.44
C LYS A 113 8.18 -1.52 -12.27
N LYS A 114 9.23 -1.93 -11.59
CA LYS A 114 9.47 -3.34 -11.27
C LYS A 114 8.49 -3.83 -10.22
N ILE A 115 8.06 -5.09 -10.35
CA ILE A 115 7.33 -5.78 -9.29
C ILE A 115 8.10 -7.01 -8.81
N SER A 116 8.20 -7.16 -7.50
CA SER A 116 8.74 -8.34 -6.84
C SER A 116 7.59 -9.18 -6.29
N ILE A 117 7.39 -10.38 -6.81
CA ILE A 117 6.30 -11.27 -6.43
C ILE A 117 6.86 -12.49 -5.72
N ALA A 118 6.50 -12.66 -4.45
CA ALA A 118 6.82 -13.87 -3.70
C ALA A 118 6.00 -15.07 -4.24
N LYS A 119 6.65 -16.22 -4.37
CA LYS A 119 5.99 -17.45 -4.82
C LYS A 119 4.94 -17.92 -3.81
N THR A 120 3.79 -18.34 -4.32
CA THR A 120 2.68 -18.89 -3.55
C THR A 120 2.52 -20.37 -3.79
N VAL A 121 1.84 -21.07 -2.88
CA VAL A 121 1.39 -22.46 -3.04
C VAL A 121 -0.13 -22.52 -3.10
N GLY A 122 -0.66 -23.64 -3.57
CA GLY A 122 -2.10 -23.86 -3.73
C GLY A 122 -2.65 -23.30 -5.04
N LEU A 123 -3.18 -24.22 -5.86
CA LEU A 123 -3.78 -23.86 -7.15
C LEU A 123 -5.14 -23.20 -6.93
N GLN A 124 -5.34 -22.08 -7.56
CA GLN A 124 -6.56 -21.28 -7.50
C GLN A 124 -7.41 -21.50 -8.76
N ASN A 125 -8.72 -21.56 -8.56
CA ASN A 125 -9.71 -21.36 -9.60
C ASN A 125 -10.41 -20.03 -9.28
N TYR A 126 -10.21 -19.03 -10.12
CA TYR A 126 -10.68 -17.68 -9.87
C TYR A 126 -11.24 -17.06 -11.14
N ILE A 127 -12.33 -16.34 -11.03
CA ILE A 127 -12.93 -15.58 -12.12
C ILE A 127 -12.96 -14.11 -11.71
N SER A 128 -12.24 -13.28 -12.47
CA SER A 128 -12.38 -11.83 -12.39
C SER A 128 -13.67 -11.43 -13.11
N THR A 129 -14.57 -10.77 -12.40
CA THR A 129 -15.88 -10.34 -12.93
C THR A 129 -15.88 -8.82 -13.08
N TYR A 130 -15.30 -8.32 -14.18
CA TYR A 130 -15.23 -6.89 -14.48
C TYR A 130 -14.53 -6.08 -13.36
N LEU A 131 -13.40 -6.62 -12.88
CA LEU A 131 -12.59 -6.03 -11.82
C LEU A 131 -11.38 -5.28 -12.38
N SER A 132 -10.90 -4.30 -11.63
CA SER A 132 -9.63 -3.64 -11.92
C SER A 132 -8.44 -4.53 -11.53
N PRO A 133 -7.25 -4.29 -12.10
CA PRO A 133 -6.03 -5.03 -11.73
C PRO A 133 -5.76 -5.05 -10.23
N PHE A 134 -5.86 -3.93 -9.54
CA PHE A 134 -5.63 -3.88 -8.09
C PHE A 134 -6.72 -4.59 -7.28
N GLU A 135 -7.97 -4.59 -7.72
CA GLU A 135 -9.03 -5.37 -7.07
C GLU A 135 -8.77 -6.87 -7.20
N VAL A 136 -8.26 -7.33 -8.34
CA VAL A 136 -7.86 -8.73 -8.53
C VAL A 136 -6.67 -9.06 -7.63
N ILE A 137 -5.64 -8.21 -7.57
CA ILE A 137 -4.48 -8.41 -6.69
C ILE A 137 -4.93 -8.44 -5.22
N SER A 138 -5.78 -7.52 -4.81
CA SER A 138 -6.35 -7.50 -3.45
C SER A 138 -7.14 -8.77 -3.12
N SER A 139 -7.87 -9.33 -4.10
CA SER A 139 -8.55 -10.61 -3.92
C SER A 139 -7.56 -11.77 -3.73
N MET A 140 -6.38 -11.68 -4.31
CA MET A 140 -5.34 -12.69 -4.17
C MET A 140 -4.58 -12.58 -2.84
N THR A 141 -4.45 -11.40 -2.24
CA THR A 141 -3.78 -11.25 -0.93
C THR A 141 -4.42 -12.13 0.14
N SER A 142 -5.75 -12.19 0.17
CA SER A 142 -6.51 -13.00 1.13
C SER A 142 -6.51 -14.53 0.84
N ARG A 143 -6.06 -14.94 -0.36
CA ARG A 143 -6.07 -16.34 -0.81
C ARG A 143 -4.67 -16.93 -0.92
N SER A 144 -3.64 -16.12 -0.76
CA SER A 144 -2.26 -16.54 -0.95
C SER A 144 -1.69 -17.21 0.29
N ILE A 145 -0.95 -18.28 0.04
CA ILE A 145 -0.13 -18.96 1.04
C ILE A 145 1.30 -18.94 0.52
N SER A 146 2.25 -18.51 1.35
CA SER A 146 3.65 -18.42 0.99
C SER A 146 4.28 -19.80 0.78
N ALA A 147 5.00 -19.96 -0.32
CA ALA A 147 5.77 -21.17 -0.58
C ALA A 147 6.97 -21.34 0.38
N LYS A 148 7.40 -20.26 1.05
CA LYS A 148 8.57 -20.29 1.93
C LYS A 148 8.25 -20.71 3.36
N ASN A 149 7.15 -20.23 3.90
CA ASN A 149 6.81 -20.40 5.32
C ASN A 149 5.39 -20.94 5.55
N GLU A 150 4.65 -21.27 4.48
CA GLU A 150 3.29 -21.83 4.52
C GLU A 150 2.28 -20.96 5.28
N LYS A 151 2.57 -19.66 5.41
CA LYS A 151 1.69 -18.67 6.06
C LYS A 151 0.94 -17.85 5.01
N GLY A 152 -0.24 -17.35 5.41
CA GLY A 152 -1.03 -16.39 4.67
C GLY A 152 -0.53 -14.95 4.87
N SER A 153 -1.43 -13.99 4.94
CA SER A 153 -1.14 -12.57 5.26
C SER A 153 -0.25 -11.89 4.23
N PHE A 154 -0.61 -12.02 2.96
CA PHE A 154 0.06 -11.31 1.87
C PHE A 154 -0.32 -9.83 1.84
N LEU A 155 0.65 -9.00 1.47
CA LEU A 155 0.50 -7.57 1.23
C LEU A 155 0.88 -7.25 -0.21
N PHE A 156 0.25 -6.21 -0.74
CA PHE A 156 0.59 -5.60 -2.01
C PHE A 156 0.80 -4.12 -1.80
N TYR A 157 2.00 -3.64 -2.01
CA TYR A 157 2.37 -2.25 -1.74
C TYR A 157 3.46 -1.76 -2.69
N GLU A 158 3.60 -0.46 -2.75
CA GLU A 158 4.65 0.25 -3.47
C GLU A 158 5.59 0.97 -2.50
N ASN A 159 6.86 1.00 -2.85
CA ASN A 159 7.86 1.89 -2.25
C ASN A 159 8.71 2.55 -3.35
N SER A 160 9.68 3.36 -2.97
CA SER A 160 10.60 4.06 -3.89
C SER A 160 11.36 3.14 -4.86
N SER A 161 11.45 1.82 -4.58
CA SER A 161 12.14 0.85 -5.43
C SER A 161 11.21 0.07 -6.37
N GLY A 162 9.89 0.17 -6.21
CA GLY A 162 8.89 -0.49 -7.01
C GLY A 162 7.79 -1.18 -6.21
N PHE A 163 7.10 -2.12 -6.83
CA PHE A 163 6.00 -2.86 -6.25
C PHE A 163 6.44 -4.18 -5.62
N TYR A 164 5.74 -4.57 -4.57
CA TYR A 164 5.99 -5.79 -3.82
C TYR A 164 4.71 -6.54 -3.54
N TYR A 165 4.77 -7.85 -3.74
CA TYR A 165 3.73 -8.79 -3.33
C TYR A 165 4.38 -9.86 -2.47
N GLU A 166 4.31 -9.74 -1.16
CA GLU A 166 5.01 -10.62 -0.22
C GLU A 166 4.24 -10.81 1.09
N SER A 167 4.57 -11.85 1.84
CA SER A 167 3.92 -12.10 3.13
C SER A 167 4.55 -11.27 4.25
N ILE A 168 3.73 -10.91 5.25
CA ILE A 168 4.17 -10.19 6.45
C ILE A 168 5.31 -10.93 7.15
N GLU A 169 5.24 -12.25 7.23
CA GLU A 169 6.28 -13.07 7.86
C GLU A 169 7.62 -12.96 7.13
N THR A 170 7.59 -12.80 5.80
CA THR A 170 8.82 -12.52 5.04
C THR A 170 9.39 -11.16 5.38
N LEU A 171 8.54 -10.15 5.57
CA LEU A 171 8.96 -8.82 6.01
C LEU A 171 9.59 -8.84 7.40
N ILE A 172 8.97 -9.52 8.36
CA ILE A 172 9.46 -9.66 9.74
C ILE A 172 10.84 -10.36 9.80
N GLN A 173 11.11 -11.26 8.86
CA GLN A 173 12.42 -11.95 8.78
C GLN A 173 13.56 -11.09 8.24
N LYS A 174 13.26 -9.93 7.64
CA LYS A 174 14.29 -9.01 7.18
C LYS A 174 15.07 -8.43 8.37
N PRO A 175 16.38 -8.17 8.24
CA PRO A 175 17.16 -7.59 9.32
C PRO A 175 16.58 -6.22 9.71
N ALA A 176 16.37 -6.03 11.00
CA ALA A 176 15.86 -4.77 11.53
C ALA A 176 16.91 -3.65 11.41
N ILE A 177 16.46 -2.45 11.06
CA ILE A 177 17.25 -1.23 11.19
C ILE A 177 17.32 -0.89 12.68
N LYS A 178 18.50 -0.47 13.15
CA LYS A 178 18.66 -0.04 14.54
C LYS A 178 18.04 1.35 14.72
N TYR A 179 17.09 1.44 15.64
CA TYR A 179 16.50 2.70 16.08
C TYR A 179 17.04 3.04 17.49
N TYR A 180 17.19 4.33 17.75
CA TYR A 180 17.63 4.83 19.06
C TYR A 180 16.51 5.69 19.66
N ILE A 181 16.14 5.40 20.91
CA ILE A 181 15.26 6.29 21.68
C ILE A 181 16.07 7.51 22.08
N GLY A 182 15.51 8.69 21.88
CA GLY A 182 16.11 10.01 21.95
C GLY A 182 17.28 10.17 22.95
N ASP A 183 18.49 10.17 22.43
CA ASP A 183 19.66 10.49 23.20
C ASP A 183 20.28 11.78 22.62
N ALA A 184 20.36 12.82 23.47
CA ALA A 184 20.98 14.09 23.13
C ALA A 184 22.49 13.98 22.80
N SER A 185 23.11 12.86 23.13
CA SER A 185 24.54 12.59 22.88
C SER A 185 24.88 12.24 21.42
N ILE A 186 23.88 11.96 20.58
CA ILE A 186 24.12 11.61 19.18
C ILE A 186 24.56 12.85 18.39
N LYS A 187 25.86 12.94 18.13
CA LYS A 187 26.49 14.08 17.44
C LYS A 187 26.39 14.00 15.93
N SER A 188 26.19 12.83 15.35
CA SER A 188 26.10 12.63 13.90
C SER A 188 24.73 13.01 13.36
N ASN A 189 24.70 13.80 12.28
CA ASN A 189 23.44 14.14 11.60
C ASN A 189 22.70 12.89 11.08
N VAL A 190 23.44 11.89 10.57
CA VAL A 190 22.92 10.59 10.15
C VAL A 190 22.32 9.83 11.34
N GLY A 191 23.02 9.80 12.48
CA GLY A 191 22.49 9.17 13.70
C GLY A 191 21.20 9.81 14.20
N ARG A 192 21.05 11.13 14.04
CA ARG A 192 19.82 11.85 14.43
C ARG A 192 18.60 11.48 13.58
N MET A 193 18.77 11.02 12.36
CA MET A 193 17.67 10.56 11.50
C MET A 193 17.02 9.28 12.04
N PHE A 194 17.76 8.47 12.78
CA PHE A 194 17.29 7.20 13.36
C PHE A 194 16.85 7.33 14.83
N VAL A 195 16.74 8.57 15.35
CA VAL A 195 16.30 8.80 16.72
C VAL A 195 14.79 8.80 16.81
N ILE A 196 14.23 7.92 17.64
CA ILE A 196 12.81 7.93 17.97
C ILE A 196 12.56 9.08 18.94
N LYS A 197 11.93 10.16 18.47
CA LYS A 197 11.61 11.34 19.30
C LYS A 197 10.44 11.11 20.22
N ASN A 198 9.44 10.37 19.77
CA ASN A 198 8.24 10.07 20.53
C ASN A 198 7.61 8.77 20.01
N TYR A 199 6.94 8.03 20.87
CA TYR A 199 6.16 6.85 20.49
C TYR A 199 4.92 6.74 21.38
N ARG A 200 3.88 6.15 20.82
CA ARG A 200 2.63 5.88 21.53
C ARG A 200 2.14 4.49 21.15
N TYR A 201 1.71 3.73 22.13
CA TYR A 201 0.99 2.48 21.88
C TYR A 201 -0.50 2.78 21.74
N GLU A 202 -1.06 2.45 20.59
CA GLU A 202 -2.51 2.49 20.38
C GLU A 202 -3.12 1.16 20.83
N SER A 203 -4.12 1.25 21.73
CA SER A 203 -4.84 0.07 22.23
C SER A 203 -3.93 -1.09 22.68
N PRO A 204 -3.02 -0.88 23.65
CA PRO A 204 -2.05 -1.90 24.05
C PRO A 204 -2.69 -3.18 24.60
N ALA A 205 -3.97 -3.13 24.99
CA ALA A 205 -4.76 -4.28 25.37
C ALA A 205 -6.23 -4.05 25.04
N ASN A 206 -6.76 -4.83 24.09
CA ASN A 206 -8.19 -4.85 23.78
C ASN A 206 -8.68 -6.30 23.76
N LYS A 207 -8.96 -6.82 24.96
CA LYS A 207 -9.38 -8.22 25.14
C LYS A 207 -10.66 -8.57 24.36
N LEU A 208 -11.62 -7.64 24.29
CA LEU A 208 -12.88 -7.86 23.58
C LEU A 208 -12.63 -7.97 22.07
N ASN A 209 -11.84 -7.09 21.50
CA ASN A 209 -11.48 -7.15 20.09
C ASN A 209 -10.68 -8.42 19.78
N ASN A 210 -9.73 -8.79 20.62
CA ASN A 210 -8.95 -10.02 20.47
C ASN A 210 -9.84 -11.27 20.50
N MET A 211 -10.85 -11.31 21.35
CA MET A 211 -11.84 -12.39 21.38
C MET A 211 -12.67 -12.42 20.08
N LEU A 212 -13.12 -11.27 19.58
CA LEU A 212 -13.90 -11.17 18.35
C LEU A 212 -13.11 -11.55 17.10
N THR A 213 -11.83 -11.25 17.08
CA THR A 213 -10.92 -11.59 15.96
C THR A 213 -10.35 -13.02 16.04
N GLY A 214 -10.69 -13.77 17.09
CA GLY A 214 -10.24 -15.15 17.25
C GLY A 214 -8.78 -15.33 17.67
N THR A 215 -8.16 -14.30 18.27
CA THR A 215 -6.75 -14.34 18.70
C THR A 215 -6.46 -15.44 19.73
N HIS A 216 -7.45 -15.83 20.53
CA HIS A 216 -7.30 -16.82 21.60
C HIS A 216 -7.90 -18.20 21.27
N GLY A 217 -8.52 -18.33 20.13
CA GLY A 217 -9.10 -19.60 19.67
C GLY A 217 -10.23 -19.37 18.66
N VAL A 218 -10.28 -20.25 17.67
CA VAL A 218 -11.27 -20.20 16.60
C VAL A 218 -11.94 -21.55 16.46
N LYS A 219 -13.26 -21.53 16.33
CA LYS A 219 -14.07 -22.69 15.99
C LYS A 219 -14.62 -22.51 14.58
N ILE A 220 -14.12 -23.30 13.64
CA ILE A 220 -14.54 -23.26 12.23
C ILE A 220 -15.54 -24.39 11.99
N LYS A 221 -16.73 -24.05 11.51
CA LYS A 221 -17.73 -25.01 11.02
C LYS A 221 -17.86 -24.86 9.52
N THR A 222 -17.48 -25.88 8.77
CA THR A 222 -17.61 -25.92 7.32
C THR A 222 -18.78 -26.81 6.93
N LEU A 223 -19.69 -26.27 6.14
CA LEU A 223 -20.82 -26.99 5.59
C LEU A 223 -20.60 -27.24 4.09
N ASP A 224 -20.41 -28.50 3.72
CA ASP A 224 -20.40 -28.91 2.32
C ASP A 224 -21.85 -29.33 1.91
N LEU A 225 -22.47 -28.42 1.15
CA LEU A 225 -23.85 -28.60 0.70
C LEU A 225 -23.99 -29.71 -0.34
N LEU A 226 -22.95 -29.98 -1.13
CA LEU A 226 -22.98 -31.01 -2.17
C LEU A 226 -22.93 -32.43 -1.53
N ASN A 227 -22.03 -32.62 -0.59
CA ASN A 227 -21.84 -33.88 0.09
C ASN A 227 -22.66 -34.00 1.38
N ARG A 228 -23.44 -32.95 1.73
CA ARG A 228 -24.22 -32.86 2.98
C ARG A 228 -23.38 -33.18 4.21
N LYS A 229 -22.13 -32.77 4.21
CA LYS A 229 -21.17 -33.03 5.29
C LYS A 229 -20.89 -31.75 6.05
N MET A 230 -20.93 -31.84 7.37
CA MET A 230 -20.48 -30.79 8.27
C MET A 230 -19.20 -31.24 8.94
N THR A 231 -18.18 -30.40 8.86
CA THR A 231 -16.91 -30.58 9.58
C THR A 231 -16.74 -29.45 10.58
N GLU A 232 -16.16 -29.78 11.72
CA GLU A 232 -15.85 -28.83 12.77
C GLU A 232 -14.36 -28.92 13.09
N ASP A 233 -13.66 -27.81 13.05
CA ASP A 233 -12.26 -27.71 13.40
C ASP A 233 -12.11 -26.67 14.51
N ASN A 234 -11.34 -27.01 15.55
CA ASN A 234 -11.08 -26.15 16.68
C ASN A 234 -9.58 -25.87 16.74
N SER A 235 -9.20 -24.61 16.65
CA SER A 235 -7.83 -24.15 16.89
C SER A 235 -7.82 -23.36 18.20
N TYR A 236 -6.94 -23.75 19.11
CA TYR A 236 -6.68 -23.08 20.37
C TYR A 236 -5.19 -22.79 20.47
N ASP A 237 -4.84 -21.57 20.87
CA ASP A 237 -3.48 -21.21 21.27
C ASP A 237 -3.24 -21.52 22.75
#